data_577b97823a23ed976fbe946339a8de29
#
_entry.id   577b97823a23ed976fbe946339a8de29
#
_cell.length_a   1.000
_cell.length_b   1.000
_cell.length_c   1.000
_cell.angle_alpha   90.00
_cell.angle_beta   90.00
_cell.angle_gamma   90.00
#
_symmetry.space_group_name_H-M   'P 1'
#
loop_
_entity.id
_entity.type
_entity.pdbx_description
1 polymer ?
#
loop_
_entity_poly.entity_id
_entity_poly.type
_entity_poly.pdbx_seq_one_letter_code
_entity_poly.pdbx_strand_id
1 'polypeptide(L)'
;MTATTGRTVSVQALSARDELLLVVRASMALVVCVWMYLAFAAGVGGPVESQKHLLPFQMLIAERPGDEQRTFRELQEGLSEAEAARASNGAWPSSGALAKDGIPPFAPDPTQRLAYTWTLVQSGSFVNYLGIPKGGSAPAWLVLVQEPEPGVPPDQAFEDEEHHRLSTGQMLHVSTWTHVTAPAAARVVRMPQAEGWTQLFAVGPAPTASPLSR
;
A
#
# COMPACT_ATOMS: atom_id res chain seq x y z
N MET A 1 -49.66 40.25 29.43
CA MET A 1 -49.79 38.82 29.57
C MET A 1 -50.07 38.24 28.21
N THR A 2 -49.08 37.73 27.53
CA THR A 2 -49.20 37.10 26.18
C THR A 2 -49.25 35.58 26.36
N ALA A 3 -50.40 34.99 26.01
CA ALA A 3 -50.58 33.55 26.03
C ALA A 3 -49.91 32.91 24.82
N THR A 4 -48.89 32.06 25.10
CA THR A 4 -48.23 31.26 24.08
C THR A 4 -49.11 30.08 23.73
N THR A 5 -49.70 30.08 22.53
CA THR A 5 -50.51 28.98 22.03
C THR A 5 -49.56 27.82 21.58
N GLY A 6 -49.42 26.81 22.42
CA GLY A 6 -48.68 25.60 22.09
C GLY A 6 -49.39 24.78 21.01
N ARG A 7 -48.77 24.63 19.84
CA ARG A 7 -49.29 23.76 18.78
C ARG A 7 -48.83 22.33 19.06
N THR A 8 -49.73 21.48 19.55
CA THR A 8 -49.47 20.04 19.69
C THR A 8 -49.52 19.37 18.31
N VAL A 9 -48.40 18.83 17.86
CA VAL A 9 -48.30 18.00 16.65
C VAL A 9 -48.52 16.55 17.08
N SER A 10 -49.65 15.97 16.69
CA SER A 10 -49.91 14.53 16.87
C SER A 10 -49.09 13.76 15.86
N VAL A 11 -48.06 13.03 16.31
CA VAL A 11 -47.32 12.07 15.49
C VAL A 11 -48.06 10.74 15.54
N GLN A 12 -48.60 10.30 14.41
CA GLN A 12 -49.24 9.02 14.29
C GLN A 12 -48.20 7.91 14.31
N ALA A 13 -48.28 6.99 15.27
CA ALA A 13 -47.35 5.83 15.32
C ALA A 13 -47.60 4.93 14.11
N LEU A 14 -46.54 4.56 13.41
CA LEU A 14 -46.56 3.59 12.33
C LEU A 14 -47.03 2.24 12.86
N SER A 15 -47.82 1.50 12.06
CA SER A 15 -48.21 0.14 12.46
C SER A 15 -46.97 -0.78 12.45
N ALA A 16 -46.96 -1.81 13.32
CA ALA A 16 -45.86 -2.77 13.38
C ALA A 16 -45.55 -3.45 12.01
N ARG A 17 -46.56 -3.54 11.13
CA ARG A 17 -46.41 -4.04 9.76
C ARG A 17 -45.66 -3.05 8.87
N ASP A 18 -45.97 -1.75 9.00
CA ASP A 18 -45.34 -0.72 8.18
C ASP A 18 -43.87 -0.53 8.59
N GLU A 19 -43.58 -0.61 9.88
CA GLU A 19 -42.23 -0.61 10.40
C GLU A 19 -41.40 -1.80 9.88
N LEU A 20 -41.96 -3.02 9.93
CA LEU A 20 -41.34 -4.21 9.41
C LEU A 20 -41.03 -4.10 7.91
N LEU A 21 -42.01 -3.63 7.13
CA LEU A 21 -41.86 -3.43 5.69
C LEU A 21 -40.77 -2.39 5.36
N LEU A 22 -40.68 -1.34 6.16
CA LEU A 22 -39.69 -0.29 5.99
C LEU A 22 -38.27 -0.81 6.29
N VAL A 23 -38.10 -1.58 7.37
CA VAL A 23 -36.85 -2.22 7.73
C VAL A 23 -36.42 -3.22 6.65
N VAL A 24 -37.30 -4.08 6.16
CA VAL A 24 -37.04 -5.06 5.11
C VAL A 24 -36.59 -4.36 3.81
N ARG A 25 -37.31 -3.27 3.42
CA ARG A 25 -36.92 -2.50 2.21
C ARG A 25 -35.56 -1.84 2.37
N ALA A 26 -35.28 -1.23 3.52
CA ALA A 26 -33.99 -0.61 3.80
C ALA A 26 -32.83 -1.63 3.80
N SER A 27 -33.05 -2.81 4.41
CA SER A 27 -32.07 -3.90 4.41
C SER A 27 -31.83 -4.43 3.01
N MET A 28 -32.87 -4.59 2.19
CA MET A 28 -32.73 -5.05 0.81
C MET A 28 -31.98 -4.02 -0.06
N ALA A 29 -32.26 -2.74 0.10
CA ALA A 29 -31.53 -1.67 -0.57
C ALA A 29 -30.05 -1.66 -0.19
N LEU A 30 -29.73 -1.86 1.10
CA LEU A 30 -28.34 -1.96 1.56
C LEU A 30 -27.61 -3.14 0.92
N VAL A 31 -28.22 -4.32 0.91
CA VAL A 31 -27.66 -5.53 0.30
C VAL A 31 -27.40 -5.31 -1.19
N VAL A 32 -28.32 -4.69 -1.92
CA VAL A 32 -28.15 -4.38 -3.35
C VAL A 32 -27.02 -3.38 -3.55
N CYS A 33 -26.92 -2.34 -2.73
CA CYS A 33 -25.81 -1.36 -2.79
C CYS A 33 -24.45 -2.02 -2.52
N VAL A 34 -24.37 -2.87 -1.48
CA VAL A 34 -23.13 -3.61 -1.17
C VAL A 34 -22.77 -4.56 -2.32
N TRP A 35 -23.76 -5.30 -2.86
CA TRP A 35 -23.51 -6.20 -3.99
C TRP A 35 -23.07 -5.44 -5.24
N MET A 36 -23.70 -4.30 -5.55
CA MET A 36 -23.33 -3.45 -6.67
C MET A 36 -21.91 -2.87 -6.50
N TYR A 37 -21.57 -2.43 -5.28
CA TYR A 37 -20.22 -1.96 -4.94
C TYR A 37 -19.18 -3.07 -5.13
N LEU A 38 -19.43 -4.28 -4.61
CA LEU A 38 -18.53 -5.43 -4.76
C LEU A 38 -18.40 -5.87 -6.22
N ALA A 39 -19.50 -5.89 -6.99
CA ALA A 39 -19.47 -6.22 -8.41
C ALA A 39 -18.70 -5.17 -9.23
N PHE A 40 -18.84 -3.89 -8.89
CA PHE A 40 -18.11 -2.81 -9.52
C PHE A 40 -16.62 -2.84 -9.13
N ALA A 41 -16.31 -3.04 -7.85
CA ALA A 41 -14.95 -3.17 -7.36
C ALA A 41 -14.24 -4.41 -7.92
N ALA A 42 -14.96 -5.52 -8.12
CA ALA A 42 -14.44 -6.73 -8.78
C ALA A 42 -14.29 -6.58 -10.29
N GLY A 43 -15.06 -5.68 -10.93
CA GLY A 43 -14.99 -5.41 -12.37
C GLY A 43 -13.91 -4.40 -12.79
N VAL A 44 -13.37 -3.64 -11.84
CA VAL A 44 -12.28 -2.69 -12.08
C VAL A 44 -10.95 -3.39 -11.78
N GLY A 45 -10.39 -4.02 -12.79
CA GLY A 45 -9.07 -4.65 -12.71
C GLY A 45 -9.11 -6.17 -12.67
N GLY A 46 -9.53 -6.79 -13.76
CA GLY A 46 -9.31 -8.23 -13.95
C GLY A 46 -7.81 -8.53 -14.02
N PRO A 47 -7.31 -9.56 -13.31
CA PRO A 47 -5.88 -9.87 -13.23
C PRO A 47 -5.24 -10.20 -14.59
N VAL A 48 -6.03 -10.46 -15.62
CA VAL A 48 -5.54 -10.90 -16.95
C VAL A 48 -5.06 -9.76 -17.83
N GLU A 49 -5.58 -8.53 -17.64
CA GLU A 49 -5.18 -7.39 -18.48
C GLU A 49 -3.94 -6.69 -17.93
N SER A 50 -3.76 -6.69 -16.61
CA SER A 50 -2.58 -6.14 -15.95
C SER A 50 -1.30 -6.93 -16.26
N GLN A 51 -1.37 -8.24 -16.44
CA GLN A 51 -0.21 -9.08 -16.77
C GLN A 51 0.39 -8.82 -18.16
N LYS A 52 -0.41 -8.33 -19.10
CA LYS A 52 0.07 -8.09 -20.48
C LYS A 52 1.09 -6.95 -20.59
N HIS A 53 1.23 -6.13 -19.57
CA HIS A 53 2.12 -4.96 -19.56
C HIS A 53 3.31 -5.09 -18.61
N LEU A 54 3.42 -6.23 -17.89
CA LEU A 54 4.55 -6.45 -16.99
C LEU A 54 5.83 -6.76 -17.76
N LEU A 55 6.93 -6.18 -17.32
CA LEU A 55 8.27 -6.50 -17.80
C LEU A 55 8.74 -7.85 -17.23
N PRO A 56 9.74 -8.51 -17.84
CA PRO A 56 10.20 -9.84 -17.40
C PRO A 56 10.67 -9.92 -15.94
N PHE A 57 11.05 -8.80 -15.34
CA PHE A 57 11.46 -8.69 -13.95
C PHE A 57 10.34 -8.19 -13.02
N GLN A 58 9.11 -8.08 -13.51
CA GLN A 58 7.94 -7.59 -12.77
C GLN A 58 6.93 -8.71 -12.56
N MET A 59 6.26 -8.72 -11.42
CA MET A 59 5.27 -9.72 -11.05
C MET A 59 4.19 -9.10 -10.17
N LEU A 60 2.97 -9.62 -10.26
CA LEU A 60 1.91 -9.27 -9.33
C LEU A 60 2.09 -10.03 -8.02
N ILE A 61 1.91 -9.33 -6.89
CA ILE A 61 1.98 -9.96 -5.57
C ILE A 61 0.92 -11.04 -5.38
N ALA A 62 -0.22 -10.93 -6.08
CA ALA A 62 -1.29 -11.93 -6.06
C ALA A 62 -0.83 -13.32 -6.55
N GLU A 63 0.27 -13.40 -7.30
CA GLU A 63 0.85 -14.65 -7.78
C GLU A 63 1.82 -15.31 -6.79
N ARG A 64 2.14 -14.60 -5.69
CA ARG A 64 3.06 -15.08 -4.66
C ARG A 64 2.31 -15.84 -3.56
N PRO A 65 3.01 -16.72 -2.80
CA PRO A 65 2.45 -17.39 -1.63
C PRO A 65 1.85 -16.40 -0.62
N GLY A 66 0.84 -16.83 0.13
CA GLY A 66 0.11 -15.99 1.08
C GLY A 66 0.98 -15.34 2.15
N ASP A 67 2.05 -16.04 2.60
CA ASP A 67 3.01 -15.46 3.56
C ASP A 67 3.79 -14.29 2.95
N GLU A 68 4.12 -14.34 1.65
CA GLU A 68 4.76 -13.25 0.94
C GLU A 68 3.80 -12.09 0.67
N GLN A 69 2.55 -12.39 0.32
CA GLN A 69 1.50 -11.38 0.17
C GLN A 69 1.27 -10.61 1.49
N ARG A 70 1.35 -11.33 2.63
CA ARG A 70 1.29 -10.70 3.95
C ARG A 70 2.48 -9.78 4.18
N THR A 71 3.71 -10.25 3.95
CA THR A 71 4.93 -9.45 4.10
C THR A 71 4.90 -8.20 3.21
N PHE A 72 4.39 -8.32 1.99
CA PHE A 72 4.22 -7.18 1.09
C PHE A 72 3.29 -6.10 1.68
N ARG A 73 2.12 -6.49 2.19
CA ARG A 73 1.18 -5.54 2.83
C ARG A 73 1.79 -4.87 4.05
N GLU A 74 2.46 -5.65 4.89
CA GLU A 74 3.16 -5.13 6.06
C GLU A 74 4.28 -4.15 5.69
N LEU A 75 4.97 -4.39 4.55
CA LEU A 75 5.96 -3.46 4.03
C LEU A 75 5.32 -2.14 3.57
N GLN A 76 4.15 -2.18 2.92
CA GLN A 76 3.44 -0.95 2.53
C GLN A 76 3.01 -0.14 3.76
N GLU A 77 2.48 -0.81 4.80
CA GLU A 77 2.13 -0.18 6.06
C GLU A 77 3.37 0.44 6.74
N GLY A 78 4.44 -0.34 6.85
CA GLY A 78 5.68 0.12 7.47
C GLY A 78 6.39 1.24 6.70
N LEU A 79 6.26 1.24 5.37
CA LEU A 79 6.78 2.31 4.54
C LEU A 79 6.00 3.61 4.77
N SER A 80 4.67 3.55 4.84
CA SER A 80 3.84 4.72 5.14
C SER A 80 4.24 5.39 6.46
N GLU A 81 4.52 4.60 7.51
CA GLU A 81 5.02 5.11 8.78
C GLU A 81 6.44 5.70 8.66
N ALA A 82 7.31 5.06 7.87
CA ALA A 82 8.65 5.58 7.61
C ALA A 82 8.62 6.91 6.85
N GLU A 83 7.72 7.06 5.89
CA GLU A 83 7.48 8.30 5.13
C GLU A 83 6.95 9.42 6.03
N ALA A 84 6.00 9.11 6.91
CA ALA A 84 5.49 10.06 7.89
C ALA A 84 6.59 10.53 8.85
N ALA A 85 7.44 9.63 9.33
CA ALA A 85 8.60 9.94 10.15
C ALA A 85 9.63 10.77 9.37
N ARG A 86 9.90 10.44 8.11
CA ARG A 86 10.78 11.22 7.22
C ARG A 86 10.28 12.65 7.04
N ALA A 87 9.00 12.80 6.76
CA ALA A 87 8.38 14.12 6.57
C ALA A 87 8.44 14.98 7.85
N SER A 88 8.27 14.35 9.02
CA SER A 88 8.25 15.04 10.31
C SER A 88 9.64 15.38 10.85
N ASN A 89 10.60 14.45 10.70
CA ASN A 89 11.91 14.50 11.36
C ASN A 89 13.04 14.86 10.39
N GLY A 90 12.80 14.89 9.09
CA GLY A 90 13.80 15.16 8.07
C GLY A 90 14.81 14.03 7.85
N ALA A 91 14.61 12.87 8.47
CA ALA A 91 15.49 11.70 8.34
C ALA A 91 14.68 10.40 8.29
N TRP A 92 15.16 9.43 7.52
CA TRP A 92 14.55 8.10 7.45
C TRP A 92 14.79 7.36 8.77
N PRO A 93 13.74 6.78 9.38
CA PRO A 93 13.88 6.01 10.60
C PRO A 93 14.65 4.71 10.33
N SER A 94 15.51 4.32 11.28
CA SER A 94 16.15 3.01 11.21
C SER A 94 15.12 1.89 11.36
N SER A 95 15.41 0.71 10.80
CA SER A 95 14.56 -0.48 11.00
C SER A 95 14.38 -0.84 12.48
N GLY A 96 15.41 -0.57 13.31
CA GLY A 96 15.33 -0.75 14.76
C GLY A 96 14.39 0.25 15.46
N ALA A 97 14.29 1.49 14.97
CA ALA A 97 13.33 2.47 15.46
C ALA A 97 11.90 2.03 15.15
N LEU A 98 11.62 1.67 13.88
CA LEU A 98 10.33 1.14 13.45
C LEU A 98 9.93 -0.12 14.25
N ALA A 99 10.89 -1.02 14.48
CA ALA A 99 10.66 -2.21 15.29
C ALA A 99 10.28 -1.89 16.76
N LYS A 100 10.94 -0.90 17.36
CA LYS A 100 10.64 -0.44 18.73
C LYS A 100 9.24 0.17 18.83
N ASP A 101 8.79 0.84 17.78
CA ASP A 101 7.46 1.44 17.71
C ASP A 101 6.38 0.41 17.33
N GLY A 102 6.75 -0.87 17.18
CA GLY A 102 5.82 -1.96 16.89
C GLY A 102 5.38 -2.04 15.43
N ILE A 103 6.07 -1.34 14.52
CA ILE A 103 5.67 -1.25 13.11
C ILE A 103 6.03 -2.52 12.34
N PRO A 104 5.07 -3.21 11.71
CA PRO A 104 5.36 -4.37 10.87
C PRO A 104 5.98 -3.92 9.52
N PRO A 105 6.78 -4.78 8.87
CA PRO A 105 7.27 -6.08 9.32
C PRO A 105 8.57 -5.96 10.13
N PHE A 106 8.95 -4.75 10.56
CA PHE A 106 10.21 -4.49 11.28
C PHE A 106 10.15 -5.03 12.70
N ALA A 107 8.99 -4.92 13.35
CA ALA A 107 8.74 -5.50 14.67
C ALA A 107 8.62 -7.03 14.57
N PRO A 108 9.14 -7.78 15.57
CA PRO A 108 8.98 -9.22 15.59
C PRO A 108 7.52 -9.61 15.83
N ASP A 109 6.96 -10.45 14.99
CA ASP A 109 5.63 -11.03 15.15
C ASP A 109 5.76 -12.55 15.39
N PRO A 110 5.38 -13.06 16.59
CA PRO A 110 5.48 -14.48 16.91
C PRO A 110 4.53 -15.36 16.07
N THR A 111 3.56 -14.78 15.40
CA THR A 111 2.62 -15.50 14.52
C THR A 111 3.14 -15.67 13.10
N GLN A 112 4.19 -14.96 12.73
CA GLN A 112 4.82 -15.08 11.41
C GLN A 112 5.72 -16.31 11.33
N ARG A 113 5.57 -17.05 10.24
CA ARG A 113 6.47 -18.17 9.91
C ARG A 113 7.82 -17.69 9.39
N LEU A 114 7.82 -16.52 8.74
CA LEU A 114 8.99 -15.94 8.10
C LEU A 114 9.52 -14.81 8.96
N ALA A 115 10.69 -15.01 9.53
CA ALA A 115 11.38 -13.99 10.32
C ALA A 115 12.51 -13.35 9.50
N TYR A 116 12.60 -12.03 9.53
CA TYR A 116 13.59 -11.25 8.79
C TYR A 116 14.49 -10.44 9.73
N THR A 117 15.71 -10.19 9.27
CA THR A 117 16.56 -9.13 9.80
C THR A 117 16.46 -7.95 8.86
N TRP A 118 15.91 -6.84 9.35
CA TRP A 118 15.73 -5.63 8.56
C TRP A 118 16.89 -4.66 8.80
N THR A 119 17.39 -4.07 7.74
CA THR A 119 18.47 -3.09 7.78
C THR A 119 18.14 -1.91 6.87
N LEU A 120 18.28 -0.69 7.38
CA LEU A 120 18.27 0.52 6.57
C LEU A 120 19.67 0.76 6.04
N VAL A 121 19.80 0.90 4.72
CA VAL A 121 21.05 1.32 4.04
C VAL A 121 20.71 2.53 3.16
N GLN A 122 21.53 3.58 3.26
CA GLN A 122 21.27 4.83 2.56
C GLN A 122 22.55 5.36 1.89
N SER A 123 22.43 5.87 0.66
CA SER A 123 23.52 6.53 -0.06
C SER A 123 22.98 7.52 -1.08
N GLY A 124 23.27 8.80 -0.89
CA GLY A 124 22.73 9.88 -1.69
C GLY A 124 21.22 9.92 -1.62
N SER A 125 20.55 9.98 -2.77
CA SER A 125 19.08 9.96 -2.90
C SER A 125 18.45 8.58 -2.75
N PHE A 126 19.24 7.51 -2.59
CA PHE A 126 18.73 6.14 -2.50
C PHE A 126 18.66 5.66 -1.05
N VAL A 127 17.49 5.17 -0.68
CA VAL A 127 17.19 4.58 0.63
C VAL A 127 16.67 3.17 0.43
N ASN A 128 17.27 2.20 1.12
CA ASN A 128 16.91 0.80 1.03
C ASN A 128 16.55 0.25 2.40
N TYR A 129 15.34 -0.29 2.55
CA TYR A 129 15.00 -1.19 3.64
C TYR A 129 15.18 -2.62 3.13
N LEU A 130 16.23 -3.28 3.60
CA LEU A 130 16.61 -4.62 3.17
C LEU A 130 16.22 -5.63 4.24
N GLY A 131 15.36 -6.60 3.88
CA GLY A 131 14.93 -7.71 4.71
C GLY A 131 15.62 -9.00 4.30
N ILE A 132 16.47 -9.54 5.18
CA ILE A 132 17.16 -10.82 4.96
C ILE A 132 16.48 -11.87 5.84
N PRO A 133 16.02 -13.01 5.28
CA PRO A 133 15.38 -14.04 6.06
C PRO A 133 16.36 -14.68 7.05
N LYS A 134 15.89 -14.94 8.27
CA LYS A 134 16.71 -15.56 9.35
C LYS A 134 16.95 -17.05 9.15
N GLY A 135 16.36 -17.64 8.13
CA GLY A 135 16.53 -19.07 7.81
C GLY A 135 15.55 -19.52 6.74
N GLY A 136 15.72 -20.75 6.25
CA GLY A 136 14.84 -21.34 5.24
C GLY A 136 15.08 -20.83 3.83
N SER A 137 14.11 -21.14 2.96
CA SER A 137 14.10 -20.78 1.53
C SER A 137 13.27 -19.52 1.24
N ALA A 138 13.02 -18.71 2.26
CA ALA A 138 12.27 -17.48 2.08
C ALA A 138 13.07 -16.47 1.25
N PRO A 139 12.42 -15.68 0.38
CA PRO A 139 13.09 -14.67 -0.40
C PRO A 139 13.57 -13.50 0.46
N ALA A 140 14.62 -12.83 0.03
CA ALA A 140 14.98 -11.52 0.55
C ALA A 140 14.02 -10.45 0.00
N TRP A 141 13.85 -9.37 0.76
CA TRP A 141 13.00 -8.23 0.41
C TRP A 141 13.81 -6.95 0.35
N LEU A 142 13.42 -6.08 -0.55
CA LEU A 142 13.98 -4.74 -0.66
C LEU A 142 12.86 -3.74 -0.94
N VAL A 143 12.74 -2.74 -0.09
CA VAL A 143 12.02 -1.50 -0.43
C VAL A 143 13.07 -0.49 -0.85
N LEU A 144 13.00 -0.07 -2.10
CA LEU A 144 13.84 0.97 -2.67
C LEU A 144 13.04 2.26 -2.73
N VAL A 145 13.53 3.27 -2.05
CA VAL A 145 13.01 4.64 -2.14
C VAL A 145 14.07 5.51 -2.79
N GLN A 146 13.68 6.24 -3.81
CA GLN A 146 14.51 7.26 -4.43
C GLN A 146 13.92 8.64 -4.14
N GLU A 147 14.69 9.45 -3.44
CA GLU A 147 14.36 10.87 -3.23
C GLU A 147 14.76 11.68 -4.47
N PRO A 148 14.06 12.79 -4.79
CA PRO A 148 14.49 13.70 -5.84
C PRO A 148 15.86 14.31 -5.51
N GLU A 149 16.67 14.54 -6.53
CA GLU A 149 17.95 15.21 -6.37
C GLU A 149 17.74 16.69 -5.97
N PRO A 150 18.61 17.24 -5.11
CA PRO A 150 18.52 18.64 -4.73
C PRO A 150 18.62 19.56 -5.96
N GLY A 151 17.66 20.50 -6.08
CA GLY A 151 17.61 21.46 -7.19
C GLY A 151 16.87 20.98 -8.44
N VAL A 152 16.44 19.75 -8.49
CA VAL A 152 15.54 19.26 -9.54
C VAL A 152 14.11 19.70 -9.21
N PRO A 153 13.35 20.27 -10.17
CA PRO A 153 11.94 20.59 -9.95
C PRO A 153 11.17 19.35 -9.47
N PRO A 154 10.19 19.53 -8.56
CA PRO A 154 9.37 18.41 -8.11
C PRO A 154 8.71 17.70 -9.29
N ASP A 155 8.76 16.39 -9.30
CA ASP A 155 8.00 15.59 -10.25
C ASP A 155 6.51 15.89 -10.08
N GLN A 156 5.82 16.07 -11.21
CA GLN A 156 4.37 16.32 -11.25
C GLN A 156 3.59 15.02 -11.51
N ALA A 157 4.24 13.86 -11.36
CA ALA A 157 3.58 12.58 -11.47
C ALA A 157 2.36 12.50 -10.53
N PHE A 158 1.34 11.79 -10.95
CA PHE A 158 0.23 11.45 -10.07
C PHE A 158 0.71 10.44 -9.02
N GLU A 159 0.12 10.50 -7.84
CA GLU A 159 0.35 9.49 -6.82
C GLU A 159 -0.19 8.14 -7.32
N ASP A 160 0.65 7.13 -7.28
CA ASP A 160 0.34 5.75 -7.63
C ASP A 160 1.15 4.78 -6.75
N GLU A 161 1.25 3.51 -7.13
CA GLU A 161 1.99 2.50 -6.38
C GLU A 161 3.52 2.78 -6.32
N GLU A 162 4.06 3.56 -7.26
CA GLU A 162 5.49 3.87 -7.35
C GLU A 162 5.81 5.34 -7.02
N HIS A 163 4.82 6.22 -7.01
CA HIS A 163 5.01 7.66 -6.77
C HIS A 163 4.25 8.10 -5.53
N HIS A 164 4.99 8.29 -4.44
CA HIS A 164 4.45 8.70 -3.15
C HIS A 164 4.78 10.15 -2.86
N ARG A 165 3.78 10.93 -2.46
CA ARG A 165 3.97 12.32 -2.08
C ARG A 165 4.04 12.48 -0.56
N LEU A 166 5.17 12.93 -0.06
CA LEU A 166 5.30 13.29 1.34
C LEU A 166 4.42 14.51 1.69
N SER A 167 4.03 14.65 2.94
CA SER A 167 3.30 15.83 3.44
C SER A 167 4.08 17.15 3.26
N THR A 168 5.40 17.08 3.04
CA THR A 168 6.26 18.21 2.68
C THR A 168 6.11 18.63 1.21
N GLY A 169 5.35 17.88 0.39
CA GLY A 169 5.19 18.09 -1.04
C GLY A 169 6.24 17.42 -1.91
N GLN A 170 7.25 16.80 -1.31
CA GLN A 170 8.30 16.07 -2.03
C GLN A 170 7.73 14.78 -2.62
N MET A 171 8.00 14.50 -3.91
CA MET A 171 7.64 13.26 -4.57
C MET A 171 8.78 12.26 -4.42
N LEU A 172 8.45 11.05 -3.99
CA LEU A 172 9.34 9.91 -3.90
C LEU A 172 9.03 8.93 -5.03
N HIS A 173 10.04 8.25 -5.53
CA HIS A 173 9.86 7.05 -6.33
C HIS A 173 10.13 5.84 -5.46
N VAL A 174 9.14 4.98 -5.31
CA VAL A 174 9.15 3.82 -4.42
C VAL A 174 8.97 2.54 -5.21
N SER A 175 9.67 1.49 -4.84
CA SER A 175 9.46 0.17 -5.44
C SER A 175 9.81 -0.94 -4.46
N THR A 176 9.02 -2.02 -4.52
CA THR A 176 9.19 -3.20 -3.67
C THR A 176 9.70 -4.37 -4.50
N TRP A 177 10.73 -5.03 -4.02
CA TRP A 177 11.44 -6.07 -4.73
C TRP A 177 11.65 -7.30 -3.87
N THR A 178 11.72 -8.47 -4.52
CA THR A 178 12.08 -9.73 -3.89
C THR A 178 13.20 -10.42 -4.64
N HIS A 179 14.04 -11.18 -3.93
CA HIS A 179 15.11 -11.97 -4.52
C HIS A 179 15.17 -13.34 -3.87
N VAL A 180 15.26 -14.40 -4.68
CA VAL A 180 15.29 -15.78 -4.19
C VAL A 180 16.51 -16.11 -3.33
N THR A 181 17.59 -15.38 -3.51
CA THR A 181 18.83 -15.54 -2.73
C THR A 181 19.12 -14.28 -1.95
N ALA A 182 19.29 -14.38 -0.63
CA ALA A 182 19.67 -13.25 0.18
C ALA A 182 21.07 -12.72 -0.21
N PRO A 183 21.24 -11.39 -0.33
CA PRO A 183 22.57 -10.83 -0.56
C PRO A 183 23.48 -11.13 0.62
N ALA A 184 24.78 -11.34 0.33
CA ALA A 184 25.77 -11.69 1.35
C ALA A 184 26.03 -10.58 2.39
N ALA A 185 25.75 -9.33 2.02
CA ALA A 185 25.90 -8.17 2.90
C ALA A 185 24.87 -7.09 2.55
N ALA A 186 24.47 -6.32 3.56
CA ALA A 186 23.62 -5.16 3.36
C ALA A 186 24.41 -4.05 2.64
N ARG A 187 23.93 -3.68 1.47
CA ARG A 187 24.49 -2.60 0.64
C ARG A 187 23.36 -1.86 -0.07
N VAL A 188 23.65 -0.65 -0.53
CA VAL A 188 22.67 0.07 -1.35
C VAL A 188 22.54 -0.60 -2.71
N VAL A 189 21.34 -0.96 -3.05
CA VAL A 189 20.92 -1.45 -4.36
C VAL A 189 20.25 -0.29 -5.10
N ARG A 190 20.77 0.07 -6.24
CA ARG A 190 20.26 1.19 -7.07
C ARG A 190 19.50 0.71 -8.30
N MET A 191 19.89 -0.43 -8.81
CA MET A 191 19.31 -1.05 -10.02
C MET A 191 18.99 -2.52 -9.73
N PRO A 192 17.92 -2.79 -8.95
CA PRO A 192 17.58 -4.15 -8.51
C PRO A 192 17.43 -5.13 -9.67
N GLN A 193 16.81 -4.72 -10.77
CA GLN A 193 16.60 -5.55 -11.96
C GLN A 193 17.92 -6.07 -12.56
N ALA A 194 18.98 -5.27 -12.51
CA ALA A 194 20.31 -5.70 -13.00
C ALA A 194 20.98 -6.72 -12.08
N GLU A 195 20.51 -6.84 -10.85
CA GLU A 195 21.01 -7.76 -9.82
C GLU A 195 20.11 -8.99 -9.66
N GLY A 196 19.12 -9.17 -10.55
CA GLY A 196 18.23 -10.34 -10.54
C GLY A 196 17.06 -10.25 -9.56
N TRP A 197 16.75 -9.06 -9.04
CA TRP A 197 15.56 -8.84 -8.23
C TRP A 197 14.31 -8.80 -9.11
N THR A 198 13.19 -9.25 -8.55
CA THR A 198 11.86 -9.18 -9.14
C THR A 198 11.06 -8.08 -8.45
N GLN A 199 10.56 -7.12 -9.21
CA GLN A 199 9.68 -6.06 -8.74
C GLN A 199 8.28 -6.60 -8.52
N LEU A 200 7.66 -6.20 -7.42
CA LEU A 200 6.32 -6.64 -7.05
C LEU A 200 5.35 -5.47 -7.09
N PHE A 201 4.16 -5.72 -7.63
CA PHE A 201 3.05 -4.78 -7.70
C PHE A 201 1.81 -5.37 -7.05
N ALA A 202 1.02 -4.53 -6.37
CA ALA A 202 -0.31 -4.89 -5.89
C ALA A 202 -1.30 -4.94 -7.07
N VAL A 203 -1.26 -3.91 -7.89
CA VAL A 203 -2.03 -3.79 -9.14
C VAL A 203 -1.01 -3.45 -10.23
N GLY A 204 -0.99 -4.14 -11.34
CA GLY A 204 0.02 -3.90 -12.38
C GLY A 204 0.05 -2.41 -12.81
N PRO A 205 1.20 -1.93 -13.31
CA PRO A 205 1.38 -0.55 -13.71
C PRO A 205 0.31 -0.12 -14.73
N ALA A 206 -0.19 1.09 -14.56
CA ALA A 206 -1.15 1.65 -15.51
C ALA A 206 -0.53 1.67 -16.91
N PRO A 207 -1.28 1.33 -17.98
CA PRO A 207 -0.78 1.39 -19.32
C PRO A 207 -0.30 2.82 -19.60
N THR A 208 1.01 2.98 -19.88
CA THR A 208 1.56 4.27 -20.30
C THR A 208 0.81 4.71 -21.54
N ALA A 209 0.11 5.84 -21.46
CA ALA A 209 -0.55 6.43 -22.60
C ALA A 209 0.52 6.61 -23.69
N SER A 210 0.41 5.86 -24.79
CA SER A 210 1.27 6.06 -25.95
C SER A 210 1.21 7.52 -26.36
N PRO A 211 2.34 8.21 -26.52
CA PRO A 211 2.31 9.56 -27.06
C PRO A 211 1.63 9.49 -28.42
N LEU A 212 0.46 10.13 -28.53
CA LEU A 212 -0.25 10.28 -29.79
C LEU A 212 0.72 10.81 -30.83
N SER A 213 1.07 9.98 -31.78
CA SER A 213 1.82 10.37 -32.97
C SER A 213 1.02 11.49 -33.68
N ARG A 214 1.52 12.69 -33.61
CA ARG A 214 1.10 13.79 -34.48
C ARG A 214 1.80 13.72 -35.81
#